data_e2346a066bd0a0d557fc911aa2ededd3
#
_entry.id   e2346a066bd0a0d557fc911aa2ededd3
#
_cell.length_a   1.000
_cell.length_b   1.000
_cell.length_c   1.000
_cell.angle_alpha   90.00
_cell.angle_beta   90.00
_cell.angle_gamma   90.00
#
_symmetry.space_group_name_H-M   'P 1'
#
loop_
_entity.id
_entity.type
_entity.pdbx_description
1 polymer ?
#
loop_
_entity_poly.entity_id
_entity_poly.type
_entity_poly.pdbx_seq_one_letter_code
_entity_poly.pdbx_strand_id
1 'polypeptide(L)'
;MSRLPIGASPTGLQLLDHVNERFKSLFDAASFVLTSVGGTANAVTATLDPDLDGDGLLDGMGFTITWAAENTGGVTLALNGGSPLPVVGVDGAALFAGSIGSGLTSQLVFSGGNFVLVSPTLLMGGASASRYFWVFETSGTWTKPDGLPDATPVLIAGWGGGGGGSIQNPGGGGGGGAYTRLLTRAGDIPSSVSVTIGAGSAAGASGGGDNTTFGALLTAYGGGTGSRGNVGDQTNQPIGGGGGGSHEKGVTGNGGAIGGGDSTNDATTEWGGGGGGGLDEIANRRGGHAVYGGGGGGANISDATNGGVSLYGGNGGNDGVAGQAPGGGGGHNAPGARGEIRVYI
;
A
#
# COMPACT_ATOMS: atom_id res chain seq x y z
N MET A 1 29.20 -5.28 -34.59
CA MET A 1 30.15 -6.42 -34.69
C MET A 1 30.71 -6.45 -36.09
N SER A 2 31.99 -6.09 -36.24
CA SER A 2 32.70 -6.21 -37.51
C SER A 2 33.04 -7.70 -37.75
N ARG A 3 32.57 -8.28 -38.85
CA ARG A 3 32.97 -9.63 -39.29
C ARG A 3 34.21 -9.48 -40.13
N LEU A 4 35.21 -10.34 -39.94
CA LEU A 4 36.32 -10.48 -40.87
C LEU A 4 35.79 -10.87 -42.28
N PRO A 5 36.28 -10.26 -43.36
CA PRO A 5 35.83 -10.57 -44.70
C PRO A 5 36.10 -12.04 -45.03
N ILE A 6 35.09 -12.72 -45.60
CA ILE A 6 35.18 -14.11 -46.01
C ILE A 6 36.10 -14.19 -47.23
N GLY A 7 37.22 -14.91 -47.10
CA GLY A 7 38.14 -15.19 -48.22
C GLY A 7 39.53 -14.49 -48.16
N ALA A 8 39.77 -13.62 -47.20
CA ALA A 8 41.12 -13.10 -46.97
C ALA A 8 41.74 -13.76 -45.73
N SER A 9 42.96 -14.26 -45.85
CA SER A 9 43.72 -14.72 -44.67
C SER A 9 44.15 -13.49 -43.85
N PRO A 10 43.63 -13.31 -42.64
CA PRO A 10 43.99 -12.13 -41.85
C PRO A 10 45.50 -12.14 -41.51
N THR A 11 46.12 -10.98 -41.61
CA THR A 11 47.47 -10.81 -41.06
C THR A 11 47.46 -11.02 -39.54
N GLY A 12 48.56 -11.44 -38.93
CA GLY A 12 48.63 -11.65 -37.49
C GLY A 12 48.16 -10.44 -36.66
N LEU A 13 48.41 -9.19 -37.15
CA LEU A 13 47.94 -7.95 -36.51
C LEU A 13 46.40 -7.84 -36.56
N GLN A 14 45.78 -8.10 -37.71
CA GLN A 14 44.31 -8.03 -37.86
C GLN A 14 43.58 -9.06 -36.99
N LEU A 15 44.19 -10.23 -36.81
CA LEU A 15 43.67 -11.26 -35.92
C LEU A 15 43.79 -10.82 -34.46
N LEU A 16 44.89 -10.22 -34.08
CA LEU A 16 45.15 -9.71 -32.72
C LEU A 16 44.16 -8.57 -32.37
N ASP A 17 43.98 -7.61 -33.28
CA ASP A 17 43.02 -6.51 -33.11
C ASP A 17 41.59 -7.03 -32.99
N HIS A 18 41.22 -8.00 -33.79
CA HIS A 18 39.86 -8.60 -33.73
C HIS A 18 39.66 -9.41 -32.46
N VAL A 19 40.66 -10.10 -31.96
CA VAL A 19 40.63 -10.81 -30.69
C VAL A 19 40.51 -9.80 -29.54
N ASN A 20 41.33 -8.73 -29.55
CA ASN A 20 41.27 -7.69 -28.54
C ASN A 20 39.93 -6.96 -28.53
N GLU A 21 39.34 -6.64 -29.69
CA GLU A 21 38.00 -6.05 -29.76
C GLU A 21 36.89 -6.97 -29.21
N ARG A 22 37.02 -8.28 -29.46
CA ARG A 22 36.07 -9.25 -28.89
C ARG A 22 36.25 -9.42 -27.39
N PHE A 23 37.48 -9.45 -26.90
CA PHE A 23 37.76 -9.44 -25.46
C PHE A 23 37.19 -8.18 -24.83
N LYS A 24 37.46 -7.01 -25.40
CA LYS A 24 36.89 -5.74 -24.90
C LYS A 24 35.35 -5.76 -24.86
N SER A 25 34.68 -6.24 -25.93
CA SER A 25 33.22 -6.32 -25.93
C SER A 25 32.64 -7.37 -24.96
N LEU A 26 33.41 -8.41 -24.62
CA LEU A 26 33.04 -9.37 -23.56
C LEU A 26 33.20 -8.76 -22.17
N PHE A 27 34.23 -7.98 -21.95
CA PHE A 27 34.47 -7.24 -20.70
C PHE A 27 33.45 -6.13 -20.52
N ASP A 28 33.08 -5.39 -21.57
CA ASP A 28 32.05 -4.35 -21.54
C ASP A 28 30.62 -4.92 -21.27
N ALA A 29 30.39 -6.21 -21.51
CA ALA A 29 29.11 -6.90 -21.30
C ALA A 29 29.09 -7.77 -20.03
N ALA A 30 30.20 -7.99 -19.35
CA ALA A 30 30.32 -8.86 -18.18
C ALA A 30 30.12 -8.07 -16.90
N SER A 31 29.24 -8.58 -16.02
CA SER A 31 29.20 -8.11 -14.64
C SER A 31 30.21 -8.89 -13.80
N PHE A 32 31.19 -8.20 -13.22
CA PHE A 32 32.20 -8.80 -12.35
C PHE A 32 31.60 -9.09 -10.97
N VAL A 33 31.77 -10.31 -10.48
CA VAL A 33 31.35 -10.68 -9.13
C VAL A 33 32.47 -10.33 -8.13
N LEU A 34 32.15 -9.42 -7.22
CA LEU A 34 33.06 -9.06 -6.14
C LEU A 34 33.02 -10.10 -5.02
N THR A 35 34.20 -10.53 -4.59
CA THR A 35 34.38 -11.54 -3.55
C THR A 35 35.10 -10.97 -2.31
N SER A 36 35.18 -11.73 -1.23
CA SER A 36 35.86 -11.33 0.01
C SER A 36 35.38 -9.96 0.53
N VAL A 37 34.07 -9.71 0.42
CA VAL A 37 33.45 -8.44 0.86
C VAL A 37 33.60 -8.31 2.36
N GLY A 38 34.17 -7.20 2.83
CA GLY A 38 34.49 -6.94 4.22
C GLY A 38 34.58 -5.43 4.52
N GLY A 39 35.37 -5.06 5.51
CA GLY A 39 35.52 -3.69 5.98
C GLY A 39 34.49 -3.31 7.02
N THR A 40 33.98 -2.08 6.98
CA THR A 40 32.92 -1.59 7.88
C THR A 40 31.63 -1.34 7.10
N ALA A 41 30.54 -1.03 7.81
CA ALA A 41 29.24 -0.71 7.21
C ALA A 41 29.28 0.40 6.13
N ASN A 42 30.21 1.36 6.27
CA ASN A 42 30.32 2.53 5.39
C ASN A 42 31.66 2.62 4.62
N ALA A 43 32.67 1.79 4.99
CA ALA A 43 33.94 1.69 4.28
C ALA A 43 34.17 0.22 3.91
N VAL A 44 33.63 -0.15 2.76
CA VAL A 44 33.58 -1.53 2.28
C VAL A 44 34.85 -1.85 1.48
N THR A 45 35.38 -3.06 1.66
CA THR A 45 36.47 -3.61 0.85
C THR A 45 35.96 -4.85 0.12
N ALA A 46 36.48 -5.09 -1.09
CA ALA A 46 36.15 -6.30 -1.84
C ALA A 46 37.34 -6.70 -2.75
N THR A 47 37.35 -7.96 -3.16
CA THR A 47 38.32 -8.49 -4.14
C THR A 47 37.62 -8.64 -5.48
N LEU A 48 38.31 -8.14 -6.50
CA LEU A 48 37.99 -8.34 -7.91
C LEU A 48 39.00 -9.32 -8.50
N ASP A 49 38.53 -10.41 -9.09
CA ASP A 49 39.37 -11.42 -9.75
C ASP A 49 38.75 -11.77 -11.14
N PRO A 50 39.52 -11.64 -12.24
CA PRO A 50 40.89 -11.16 -12.30
C PRO A 50 41.03 -9.68 -11.94
N ASP A 51 42.20 -9.30 -11.40
CA ASP A 51 42.59 -7.90 -11.18
C ASP A 51 42.68 -7.15 -12.51
N LEU A 52 42.36 -5.88 -12.54
CA LEU A 52 42.35 -5.05 -13.76
C LEU A 52 43.75 -4.56 -14.19
N ASP A 53 44.80 -5.26 -13.78
CA ASP A 53 46.22 -5.13 -14.23
C ASP A 53 46.63 -3.74 -14.77
N GLY A 54 46.36 -2.66 -14.03
CA GLY A 54 46.82 -1.32 -14.34
C GLY A 54 45.98 -0.49 -15.30
N ASP A 55 45.01 -1.06 -16.01
CA ASP A 55 44.08 -0.31 -16.90
C ASP A 55 42.99 0.43 -16.12
N GLY A 56 42.82 0.10 -14.83
CA GLY A 56 41.89 0.75 -13.93
C GLY A 56 40.41 0.45 -14.23
N LEU A 57 39.54 1.12 -13.47
CA LEU A 57 38.09 1.05 -13.66
C LEU A 57 37.68 1.92 -14.86
N LEU A 58 36.92 1.36 -15.79
CA LEU A 58 36.37 2.08 -16.94
C LEU A 58 34.86 2.33 -16.75
N ASP A 59 34.41 3.49 -17.23
CA ASP A 59 32.99 3.84 -17.23
C ASP A 59 32.17 2.79 -17.99
N GLY A 60 31.07 2.33 -17.39
CA GLY A 60 30.20 1.29 -17.92
C GLY A 60 30.50 -0.12 -17.36
N MET A 61 31.59 -0.35 -16.65
CA MET A 61 31.85 -1.64 -16.03
C MET A 61 30.77 -1.96 -14.97
N GLY A 62 30.20 -3.17 -15.07
CA GLY A 62 29.20 -3.69 -14.15
C GLY A 62 29.82 -4.58 -13.06
N PHE A 63 29.35 -4.45 -11.82
CA PHE A 63 29.79 -5.26 -10.69
C PHE A 63 28.61 -5.81 -9.93
N THR A 64 28.75 -7.03 -9.42
CA THR A 64 27.79 -7.64 -8.50
C THR A 64 28.45 -7.80 -7.13
N ILE A 65 27.83 -7.28 -6.07
CA ILE A 65 28.35 -7.33 -4.70
C ILE A 65 27.27 -7.86 -3.75
N THR A 66 27.66 -8.73 -2.81
CA THR A 66 26.83 -9.12 -1.67
C THR A 66 27.36 -8.43 -0.43
N TRP A 67 26.56 -7.52 0.14
CA TRP A 67 26.98 -6.65 1.24
C TRP A 67 27.12 -7.42 2.55
N ALA A 68 28.20 -7.17 3.29
CA ALA A 68 28.44 -7.83 4.57
C ALA A 68 27.66 -7.19 5.73
N ALA A 69 27.28 -5.91 5.62
CA ALA A 69 26.60 -5.17 6.68
C ALA A 69 25.63 -4.13 6.09
N GLU A 70 24.66 -3.70 6.92
CA GLU A 70 23.78 -2.57 6.61
C GLU A 70 24.55 -1.26 6.76
N ASN A 71 24.42 -0.32 5.80
CA ASN A 71 25.08 0.98 5.88
C ASN A 71 24.33 1.93 6.84
N THR A 72 25.12 2.76 7.54
CA THR A 72 24.60 3.79 8.47
C THR A 72 24.72 5.22 7.93
N GLY A 73 25.15 5.35 6.67
CA GLY A 73 25.38 6.63 5.99
C GLY A 73 26.00 6.39 4.60
N GLY A 74 26.65 7.42 4.05
CA GLY A 74 27.34 7.30 2.78
C GLY A 74 28.37 6.17 2.78
N VAL A 75 28.51 5.47 1.64
CA VAL A 75 29.34 4.28 1.50
C VAL A 75 30.49 4.53 0.55
N THR A 76 31.66 3.96 0.83
CA THR A 76 32.78 3.85 -0.08
C THR A 76 33.15 2.39 -0.31
N LEU A 77 33.67 2.07 -1.50
CA LEU A 77 34.12 0.74 -1.87
C LEU A 77 35.56 0.80 -2.35
N ALA A 78 36.43 0.01 -1.75
CA ALA A 78 37.82 -0.19 -2.18
C ALA A 78 37.97 -1.60 -2.77
N LEU A 79 38.47 -1.68 -4.01
CA LEU A 79 38.76 -2.95 -4.69
C LEU A 79 40.27 -3.26 -4.58
N ASN A 80 40.59 -4.52 -4.27
CA ASN A 80 41.97 -5.06 -4.21
C ASN A 80 42.95 -4.19 -3.39
N GLY A 81 42.43 -3.52 -2.32
CA GLY A 81 43.26 -2.62 -1.49
C GLY A 81 43.56 -1.25 -2.11
N GLY A 82 42.92 -0.92 -3.23
CA GLY A 82 43.02 0.39 -3.87
C GLY A 82 42.35 1.52 -3.08
N SER A 83 42.36 2.72 -3.65
CA SER A 83 41.69 3.90 -3.04
C SER A 83 40.19 3.70 -2.94
N PRO A 84 39.56 4.01 -1.78
CA PRO A 84 38.12 3.95 -1.64
C PRO A 84 37.41 4.95 -2.56
N LEU A 85 36.45 4.48 -3.35
CA LEU A 85 35.62 5.30 -4.23
C LEU A 85 34.19 5.36 -3.71
N PRO A 86 33.45 6.48 -3.88
CA PRO A 86 32.09 6.59 -3.42
C PRO A 86 31.15 5.58 -4.08
N VAL A 87 30.22 5.04 -3.28
CA VAL A 87 29.03 4.34 -3.79
C VAL A 87 27.86 5.32 -3.71
N VAL A 88 27.25 5.60 -4.86
CA VAL A 88 26.18 6.61 -4.99
C VAL A 88 24.90 6.01 -5.56
N GLY A 89 23.78 6.68 -5.36
CA GLY A 89 22.52 6.34 -6.03
C GLY A 89 22.53 6.67 -7.52
N VAL A 90 21.50 6.24 -8.25
CA VAL A 90 21.35 6.55 -9.69
C VAL A 90 21.21 8.04 -9.99
N ASP A 91 20.89 8.85 -8.99
CA ASP A 91 20.85 10.31 -9.03
C ASP A 91 22.20 10.98 -8.75
N GLY A 92 23.26 10.17 -8.48
CA GLY A 92 24.59 10.64 -8.10
C GLY A 92 24.72 11.09 -6.65
N ALA A 93 23.65 11.02 -5.84
CA ALA A 93 23.70 11.36 -4.43
C ALA A 93 24.32 10.26 -3.58
N ALA A 94 24.93 10.64 -2.44
CA ALA A 94 25.42 9.68 -1.45
C ALA A 94 24.27 8.82 -0.92
N LEU A 95 24.55 7.55 -0.63
CA LEU A 95 23.57 6.64 -0.07
C LEU A 95 23.17 7.07 1.35
N PHE A 96 21.88 6.94 1.67
CA PHE A 96 21.37 7.14 3.01
C PHE A 96 21.63 5.91 3.89
N ALA A 97 21.52 6.08 5.21
CA ALA A 97 21.53 4.96 6.15
C ALA A 97 20.45 3.93 5.78
N GLY A 98 20.80 2.65 5.79
CA GLY A 98 19.87 1.56 5.45
C GLY A 98 19.55 1.40 3.96
N SER A 99 20.25 2.08 3.05
CA SER A 99 20.09 1.85 1.59
C SER A 99 20.63 0.48 1.16
N ILE A 100 21.52 -0.11 1.93
CA ILE A 100 22.15 -1.40 1.72
C ILE A 100 21.92 -2.25 2.97
N GLY A 101 21.47 -3.49 2.79
CA GLY A 101 21.27 -4.45 3.89
C GLY A 101 22.33 -5.55 3.91
N SER A 102 22.58 -6.11 5.09
CA SER A 102 23.45 -7.29 5.24
C SER A 102 22.88 -8.48 4.46
N GLY A 103 23.71 -9.14 3.66
CA GLY A 103 23.32 -10.26 2.81
C GLY A 103 22.61 -9.87 1.51
N LEU A 104 22.33 -8.58 1.29
CA LEU A 104 21.76 -8.10 0.04
C LEU A 104 22.79 -8.20 -1.09
N THR A 105 22.39 -8.76 -2.23
CA THR A 105 23.19 -8.75 -3.46
C THR A 105 22.72 -7.65 -4.38
N SER A 106 23.63 -6.76 -4.77
CA SER A 106 23.34 -5.59 -5.59
C SER A 106 24.21 -5.54 -6.85
N GLN A 107 23.72 -4.82 -7.85
CA GLN A 107 24.48 -4.47 -9.03
C GLN A 107 24.97 -3.02 -8.96
N LEU A 108 26.22 -2.81 -9.29
CA LEU A 108 26.87 -1.52 -9.41
C LEU A 108 27.33 -1.30 -10.85
N VAL A 109 27.34 -0.06 -11.30
CA VAL A 109 28.00 0.36 -12.55
C VAL A 109 29.02 1.43 -12.18
N PHE A 110 30.24 1.27 -12.64
CA PHE A 110 31.26 2.32 -12.48
C PHE A 110 31.01 3.45 -13.48
N SER A 111 30.92 4.67 -13.01
CA SER A 111 30.74 5.85 -13.85
C SER A 111 31.21 7.13 -13.16
N GLY A 112 32.02 7.93 -13.88
CA GLY A 112 32.48 9.22 -13.39
C GLY A 112 33.28 9.16 -12.07
N GLY A 113 34.01 8.10 -11.83
CA GLY A 113 34.80 7.90 -10.60
C GLY A 113 33.99 7.38 -9.41
N ASN A 114 32.74 6.97 -9.60
CA ASN A 114 31.85 6.44 -8.56
C ASN A 114 31.34 5.06 -8.94
N PHE A 115 30.97 4.26 -7.93
CA PHE A 115 30.14 3.08 -8.11
C PHE A 115 28.68 3.48 -7.98
N VAL A 116 27.93 3.45 -9.08
CA VAL A 116 26.50 3.76 -9.09
C VAL A 116 25.71 2.49 -8.75
N LEU A 117 24.93 2.52 -7.69
CA LEU A 117 24.09 1.43 -7.25
C LEU A 117 22.81 1.39 -8.11
N VAL A 118 22.69 0.38 -9.01
CA VAL A 118 21.60 0.32 -9.98
C VAL A 118 20.50 -0.69 -9.63
N SER A 119 20.80 -1.77 -8.88
CA SER A 119 19.77 -2.73 -8.44
C SER A 119 20.34 -3.88 -7.59
N PRO A 120 19.54 -4.52 -6.73
CA PRO A 120 18.46 -3.90 -5.98
C PRO A 120 19.05 -2.97 -4.93
N THR A 121 18.43 -1.84 -4.76
CA THR A 121 18.55 -1.11 -3.51
C THR A 121 17.50 -1.70 -2.57
N LEU A 122 17.76 -1.75 -1.28
CA LEU A 122 16.69 -1.74 -0.31
C LEU A 122 16.05 -0.36 -0.44
N LEU A 123 15.23 -0.22 -1.45
CA LEU A 123 14.45 0.96 -1.81
C LEU A 123 14.93 2.28 -1.22
N MET A 124 15.53 3.03 -2.12
CA MET A 124 15.52 4.49 -2.16
C MET A 124 15.28 5.19 -0.82
N GLY A 125 16.36 5.54 -0.17
CA GLY A 125 16.36 6.52 0.89
C GLY A 125 15.90 6.00 2.24
N GLY A 126 16.85 5.67 3.04
CA GLY A 126 16.82 5.61 4.48
C GLY A 126 15.61 4.95 5.10
N ALA A 127 15.80 3.82 5.68
CA ALA A 127 14.88 2.99 6.41
C ALA A 127 14.07 2.00 5.56
N SER A 128 14.30 0.73 5.81
CA SER A 128 13.72 -0.45 5.16
C SER A 128 12.30 -0.27 4.61
N ALA A 129 12.07 -0.71 3.39
CA ALA A 129 10.79 -0.67 2.68
C ALA A 129 9.61 -1.29 3.44
N SER A 130 9.87 -2.21 4.37
CA SER A 130 8.84 -2.74 5.28
C SER A 130 8.37 -1.70 6.31
N ARG A 131 9.04 -0.57 6.44
CA ARG A 131 8.71 0.49 7.39
C ARG A 131 7.72 1.50 6.85
N TYR A 132 7.39 1.43 5.58
CA TYR A 132 6.55 2.40 4.91
C TYR A 132 5.11 1.95 4.73
N PHE A 133 4.73 0.83 5.34
CA PHE A 133 3.37 0.35 5.30
C PHE A 133 2.91 -0.05 6.71
N TRP A 134 1.95 0.70 7.26
CA TRP A 134 1.31 0.39 8.53
C TRP A 134 -0.16 0.10 8.31
N VAL A 135 -0.66 -0.92 9.00
CA VAL A 135 -2.09 -1.23 9.09
C VAL A 135 -2.50 -1.12 10.54
N PHE A 136 -3.49 -0.29 10.81
CA PHE A 136 -4.12 -0.17 12.12
C PHE A 136 -5.49 -0.83 12.06
N GLU A 137 -5.63 -1.93 12.75
CA GLU A 137 -6.88 -2.65 12.97
C GLU A 137 -7.50 -2.36 14.32
N THR A 138 -6.72 -1.76 15.20
CA THR A 138 -7.09 -1.29 16.54
C THR A 138 -6.57 0.12 16.73
N SER A 139 -7.23 0.89 17.61
CA SER A 139 -6.77 2.23 17.94
C SER A 139 -5.38 2.23 18.57
N GLY A 140 -4.57 3.25 18.25
CA GLY A 140 -3.19 3.33 18.65
C GLY A 140 -2.56 4.68 18.28
N THR A 141 -1.25 4.70 18.17
CA THR A 141 -0.50 5.88 17.76
C THR A 141 0.41 5.53 16.57
N TRP A 142 0.34 6.32 15.52
CA TRP A 142 1.34 6.29 14.47
C TRP A 142 2.45 7.28 14.81
N THR A 143 3.69 6.84 14.70
CA THR A 143 4.87 7.69 14.90
C THR A 143 5.59 7.84 13.56
N LYS A 144 5.87 9.10 13.19
CA LYS A 144 6.62 9.40 11.96
C LYS A 144 8.03 8.80 12.08
N PRO A 145 8.51 8.05 11.08
CA PRO A 145 9.88 7.53 11.08
C PRO A 145 10.91 8.64 11.21
N ASP A 146 11.93 8.41 12.04
CA ASP A 146 13.05 9.34 12.19
C ASP A 146 13.81 9.45 10.86
N GLY A 147 14.21 10.68 10.53
CA GLY A 147 14.95 10.96 9.29
C GLY A 147 14.13 10.93 8.02
N LEU A 148 12.80 10.78 8.09
CA LEU A 148 11.93 10.86 6.91
C LEU A 148 11.95 12.29 6.35
N PRO A 149 12.38 12.50 5.08
CA PRO A 149 12.41 13.83 4.48
C PRO A 149 11.02 14.46 4.41
N ASP A 150 10.90 15.75 4.72
CA ASP A 150 9.63 16.47 4.73
C ASP A 150 8.89 16.47 3.37
N ALA A 151 9.63 16.37 2.27
CA ALA A 151 9.06 16.31 0.93
C ALA A 151 8.49 14.94 0.54
N THR A 152 8.71 13.90 1.37
CA THR A 152 8.28 12.52 1.07
C THR A 152 6.75 12.44 0.98
N PRO A 153 6.19 11.90 -0.13
CA PRO A 153 4.75 11.71 -0.25
C PRO A 153 4.27 10.64 0.74
N VAL A 154 3.14 10.90 1.40
CA VAL A 154 2.48 9.98 2.31
C VAL A 154 1.03 9.83 1.89
N LEU A 155 0.59 8.60 1.64
CA LEU A 155 -0.82 8.27 1.39
C LEU A 155 -1.41 7.63 2.66
N ILE A 156 -2.47 8.22 3.17
CA ILE A 156 -3.26 7.70 4.29
C ILE A 156 -4.63 7.28 3.75
N ALA A 157 -5.02 6.05 3.97
CA ALA A 157 -6.30 5.50 3.59
C ALA A 157 -7.06 5.01 4.83
N GLY A 158 -8.35 5.32 4.93
CA GLY A 158 -9.16 4.96 6.09
C GLY A 158 -10.53 4.45 5.70
N TRP A 159 -11.03 3.50 6.47
CA TRP A 159 -12.39 2.97 6.40
C TRP A 159 -13.10 3.20 7.73
N GLY A 160 -14.31 3.76 7.70
CA GLY A 160 -15.18 3.86 8.87
C GLY A 160 -15.74 2.50 9.29
N GLY A 161 -16.26 2.38 10.48
CA GLY A 161 -16.96 1.18 10.95
C GLY A 161 -18.30 0.97 10.23
N GLY A 162 -18.69 -0.28 9.97
CA GLY A 162 -20.00 -0.62 9.41
C GLY A 162 -21.13 -0.55 10.44
N GLY A 163 -22.33 -0.24 10.00
CA GLY A 163 -23.55 -0.29 10.82
C GLY A 163 -23.98 -1.73 11.09
N GLY A 164 -24.64 -1.96 12.21
CA GLY A 164 -25.29 -3.24 12.53
C GLY A 164 -26.67 -3.36 11.89
N GLY A 165 -27.11 -4.58 11.63
CA GLY A 165 -28.48 -4.85 11.18
C GLY A 165 -29.49 -4.74 12.32
N SER A 166 -30.76 -4.62 11.96
CA SER A 166 -31.91 -4.65 12.90
C SER A 166 -32.00 -6.02 13.56
N ILE A 167 -32.44 -6.03 14.84
CA ILE A 167 -32.81 -7.28 15.55
C ILE A 167 -34.29 -7.58 15.44
N GLN A 168 -35.07 -6.73 14.80
CA GLN A 168 -36.52 -6.88 14.63
C GLN A 168 -36.80 -7.75 13.39
N ASN A 169 -37.88 -8.51 13.41
CA ASN A 169 -38.29 -9.37 12.30
C ASN A 169 -39.63 -8.90 11.73
N PRO A 170 -39.71 -8.53 10.45
CA PRO A 170 -38.61 -8.35 9.50
C PRO A 170 -37.73 -7.16 9.87
N GLY A 171 -36.47 -7.18 9.49
CA GLY A 171 -35.52 -6.13 9.82
C GLY A 171 -34.51 -5.87 8.73
N GLY A 172 -34.04 -4.63 8.62
CA GLY A 172 -33.10 -4.19 7.62
C GLY A 172 -31.64 -4.48 8.00
N GLY A 173 -30.76 -4.56 7.00
CA GLY A 173 -29.31 -4.65 7.18
C GLY A 173 -28.69 -3.30 7.50
N GLY A 174 -27.46 -3.30 8.03
CA GLY A 174 -26.68 -2.09 8.31
C GLY A 174 -25.95 -1.58 7.06
N GLY A 175 -25.68 -0.29 6.99
CA GLY A 175 -24.88 0.32 5.94
C GLY A 175 -23.38 0.10 6.14
N GLY A 176 -22.60 0.09 5.06
CA GLY A 176 -21.14 0.04 5.10
C GLY A 176 -20.51 1.36 5.52
N GLY A 177 -19.29 1.33 6.05
CA GLY A 177 -18.48 2.52 6.34
C GLY A 177 -17.88 3.13 5.07
N ALA A 178 -17.66 4.44 5.09
CA ALA A 178 -17.00 5.16 4.00
C ALA A 178 -15.51 4.85 3.92
N TYR A 179 -14.96 5.02 2.73
CA TYR A 179 -13.53 5.12 2.49
C TYR A 179 -13.13 6.58 2.31
N THR A 180 -12.05 6.98 2.92
CA THR A 180 -11.45 8.30 2.74
C THR A 180 -9.96 8.15 2.58
N ARG A 181 -9.34 8.97 1.73
CA ARG A 181 -7.88 9.00 1.54
C ARG A 181 -7.35 10.42 1.58
N LEU A 182 -6.11 10.54 2.06
CA LEU A 182 -5.35 11.78 2.07
C LEU A 182 -3.97 11.50 1.47
N LEU A 183 -3.62 12.21 0.41
CA LEU A 183 -2.24 12.27 -0.08
C LEU A 183 -1.64 13.60 0.40
N THR A 184 -0.55 13.52 1.14
CA THR A 184 0.12 14.67 1.75
C THR A 184 1.64 14.47 1.73
N ARG A 185 2.40 15.35 2.39
CA ARG A 185 3.84 15.22 2.58
C ARG A 185 4.16 14.91 4.03
N ALA A 186 5.28 14.23 4.28
CA ALA A 186 5.73 13.90 5.63
C ALA A 186 5.90 15.14 6.52
N GLY A 187 6.34 16.28 5.96
CA GLY A 187 6.46 17.55 6.66
C GLY A 187 5.14 18.12 7.20
N ASP A 188 4.02 17.80 6.55
CA ASP A 188 2.68 18.27 6.93
C ASP A 188 2.04 17.39 8.03
N ILE A 189 2.67 16.25 8.37
CA ILE A 189 2.18 15.34 9.39
C ILE A 189 2.98 15.53 10.69
N PRO A 190 2.33 15.68 11.85
CA PRO A 190 3.01 15.69 13.15
C PRO A 190 3.89 14.45 13.37
N SER A 191 4.93 14.57 14.21
CA SER A 191 5.81 13.45 14.57
C SER A 191 5.07 12.25 15.17
N SER A 192 3.91 12.50 15.78
CA SER A 192 3.03 11.48 16.36
C SER A 192 1.57 11.84 16.10
N VAL A 193 0.78 10.86 15.67
CA VAL A 193 -0.64 11.03 15.35
C VAL A 193 -1.46 9.93 16.04
N SER A 194 -2.50 10.33 16.78
CA SER A 194 -3.45 9.38 17.35
C SER A 194 -4.30 8.76 16.23
N VAL A 195 -4.37 7.43 16.18
CA VAL A 195 -5.20 6.65 15.27
C VAL A 195 -6.37 6.08 16.06
N THR A 196 -7.59 6.45 15.68
CA THR A 196 -8.81 5.86 16.24
C THR A 196 -9.44 4.97 15.19
N ILE A 197 -9.63 3.70 15.51
CA ILE A 197 -10.33 2.76 14.64
C ILE A 197 -11.77 2.67 15.10
N GLY A 198 -12.70 3.06 14.23
CA GLY A 198 -14.12 3.02 14.47
C GLY A 198 -14.63 1.59 14.63
N ALA A 199 -15.31 1.31 15.70
CA ALA A 199 -15.97 0.03 15.90
C ALA A 199 -17.13 -0.14 14.92
N GLY A 200 -17.40 -1.37 14.49
CA GLY A 200 -18.67 -1.71 13.89
C GLY A 200 -19.79 -1.66 14.94
N SER A 201 -20.97 -1.24 14.53
CA SER A 201 -22.12 -1.19 15.42
C SER A 201 -22.65 -2.60 15.72
N ALA A 202 -23.06 -2.85 16.95
CA ALA A 202 -23.78 -4.07 17.31
C ALA A 202 -25.13 -4.15 16.57
N ALA A 203 -25.68 -5.36 16.44
CA ALA A 203 -27.03 -5.55 15.94
C ALA A 203 -28.03 -4.83 16.85
N GLY A 204 -28.99 -4.13 16.27
CA GLY A 204 -30.03 -3.41 16.99
C GLY A 204 -29.59 -2.13 17.73
N ALA A 205 -28.33 -1.73 17.61
CA ALA A 205 -27.83 -0.47 18.16
C ALA A 205 -28.40 0.74 17.41
N SER A 206 -28.54 1.88 18.08
CA SER A 206 -29.15 3.08 17.49
C SER A 206 -28.12 4.04 16.84
N GLY A 207 -26.84 3.83 17.02
CA GLY A 207 -25.81 4.84 16.70
C GLY A 207 -25.02 4.64 15.39
N GLY A 208 -25.20 3.54 14.70
CA GLY A 208 -24.37 3.21 13.53
C GLY A 208 -22.92 2.89 13.90
N GLY A 209 -22.11 2.50 12.92
CA GLY A 209 -20.67 2.29 13.07
C GLY A 209 -19.94 3.58 13.43
N ASP A 210 -18.81 3.46 14.13
CA ASP A 210 -18.03 4.62 14.54
C ASP A 210 -17.13 5.15 13.43
N ASN A 211 -16.75 6.42 13.55
CA ASN A 211 -15.79 7.02 12.64
C ASN A 211 -14.37 6.51 12.95
N THR A 212 -13.60 6.29 11.89
CA THR A 212 -12.16 6.02 11.97
C THR A 212 -11.42 7.32 11.68
N THR A 213 -10.40 7.65 12.49
CA THR A 213 -9.65 8.90 12.31
C THR A 213 -8.15 8.70 12.34
N PHE A 214 -7.44 9.51 11.57
CA PHE A 214 -6.00 9.71 11.69
C PHE A 214 -5.75 11.15 12.19
N GLY A 215 -5.75 11.32 13.50
CA GLY A 215 -5.77 12.63 14.14
C GLY A 215 -6.89 13.51 13.61
N ALA A 216 -6.57 14.77 13.36
CA ALA A 216 -7.46 15.73 12.69
C ALA A 216 -7.29 15.73 11.14
N LEU A 217 -6.36 14.91 10.62
CA LEU A 217 -5.97 14.95 9.20
C LEU A 217 -6.95 14.18 8.30
N LEU A 218 -7.53 13.08 8.81
CA LEU A 218 -8.45 12.24 8.04
C LEU A 218 -9.56 11.71 8.95
N THR A 219 -10.80 11.72 8.43
CA THR A 219 -11.94 11.05 9.03
C THR A 219 -12.63 10.18 7.96
N ALA A 220 -12.77 8.91 8.22
CA ALA A 220 -13.61 7.98 7.47
C ALA A 220 -14.87 7.69 8.28
N TYR A 221 -16.03 8.01 7.72
CA TYR A 221 -17.30 7.99 8.44
C TYR A 221 -17.94 6.61 8.48
N GLY A 222 -18.59 6.30 9.58
CA GLY A 222 -19.28 5.02 9.77
C GLY A 222 -20.61 4.93 9.01
N GLY A 223 -21.07 3.70 8.80
CA GLY A 223 -22.39 3.40 8.23
C GLY A 223 -23.50 3.39 9.27
N GLY A 224 -24.74 3.65 8.85
CA GLY A 224 -25.94 3.64 9.68
C GLY A 224 -26.43 2.23 10.02
N THR A 225 -27.20 2.09 11.11
CA THR A 225 -27.85 0.83 11.48
C THR A 225 -29.12 0.57 10.67
N GLY A 226 -29.39 -0.71 10.45
CA GLY A 226 -30.72 -1.16 9.99
C GLY A 226 -31.79 -1.04 11.09
N SER A 227 -33.05 -0.85 10.70
CA SER A 227 -34.16 -0.76 11.61
C SER A 227 -35.42 -1.42 11.06
N ARG A 228 -36.50 -1.22 11.75
CA ARG A 228 -37.87 -1.50 11.32
C ARG A 228 -38.69 -0.25 11.45
N GLY A 229 -39.53 0.03 10.48
CA GLY A 229 -40.35 1.24 10.49
C GLY A 229 -41.48 1.17 9.47
N ASN A 230 -42.03 2.33 9.14
CA ASN A 230 -43.02 2.46 8.08
C ASN A 230 -42.34 2.89 6.78
N VAL A 231 -42.69 2.27 5.67
CA VAL A 231 -42.21 2.61 4.34
C VAL A 231 -43.46 2.86 3.48
N GLY A 232 -43.70 4.11 3.11
CA GLY A 232 -44.96 4.52 2.47
C GLY A 232 -46.15 4.16 3.32
N ASP A 233 -47.16 3.51 2.73
CA ASP A 233 -48.34 3.04 3.41
C ASP A 233 -48.19 1.70 4.16
N GLN A 234 -46.98 1.08 4.06
CA GLN A 234 -46.68 -0.19 4.71
C GLN A 234 -46.11 0.03 6.11
N THR A 235 -46.63 -0.68 7.11
CA THR A 235 -46.19 -0.60 8.50
C THR A 235 -45.24 -1.74 8.86
N ASN A 236 -44.31 -1.50 9.79
CA ASN A 236 -43.39 -2.51 10.32
C ASN A 236 -42.51 -3.19 9.26
N GLN A 237 -42.05 -2.43 8.29
CA GLN A 237 -41.17 -2.91 7.24
C GLN A 237 -39.69 -2.79 7.62
N PRO A 238 -38.80 -3.62 7.03
CA PRO A 238 -37.33 -3.49 7.23
C PRO A 238 -36.83 -2.24 6.55
N ILE A 239 -36.09 -1.42 7.29
CA ILE A 239 -35.41 -0.23 6.79
C ILE A 239 -33.92 -0.46 6.93
N GLY A 240 -33.16 -0.42 5.82
CA GLY A 240 -31.72 -0.54 5.82
C GLY A 240 -31.00 0.67 6.42
N GLY A 241 -29.80 0.48 6.92
CA GLY A 241 -28.91 1.58 7.31
C GLY A 241 -28.29 2.23 6.09
N GLY A 242 -28.17 3.54 6.04
CA GLY A 242 -27.44 4.24 4.99
C GLY A 242 -25.94 4.03 5.11
N GLY A 243 -25.20 3.95 3.98
CA GLY A 243 -23.75 3.90 3.97
C GLY A 243 -23.11 5.21 4.45
N GLY A 244 -21.91 5.15 5.04
CA GLY A 244 -21.14 6.34 5.39
C GLY A 244 -20.73 7.11 4.13
N GLY A 245 -20.80 8.44 4.18
CA GLY A 245 -20.34 9.33 3.12
C GLY A 245 -18.99 9.96 3.43
N SER A 246 -18.46 10.78 2.53
CA SER A 246 -17.15 11.42 2.71
C SER A 246 -17.14 12.51 3.78
N HIS A 247 -18.30 13.04 4.20
CA HIS A 247 -18.43 14.14 5.14
C HIS A 247 -19.36 13.83 6.33
N GLU A 248 -20.09 12.73 6.30
CA GLU A 248 -21.07 12.40 7.31
C GLU A 248 -21.29 10.90 7.46
N LYS A 249 -21.67 10.47 8.68
CA LYS A 249 -22.10 9.10 8.92
C LYS A 249 -23.40 8.79 8.16
N GLY A 250 -23.55 7.54 7.75
CA GLY A 250 -24.85 7.02 7.35
C GLY A 250 -25.80 6.94 8.54
N VAL A 251 -27.05 7.19 8.32
CA VAL A 251 -28.13 6.99 9.30
C VAL A 251 -29.14 5.97 8.77
N THR A 252 -30.09 5.57 9.60
CA THR A 252 -31.13 4.65 9.17
C THR A 252 -31.92 5.25 7.99
N GLY A 253 -31.99 4.52 6.90
CA GLY A 253 -32.70 4.91 5.68
C GLY A 253 -31.95 5.84 4.73
N ASN A 254 -30.98 6.62 5.21
CA ASN A 254 -30.29 7.61 4.39
C ASN A 254 -28.76 7.41 4.38
N GLY A 255 -28.15 7.56 3.22
CA GLY A 255 -26.69 7.63 3.08
C GLY A 255 -26.11 8.90 3.70
N GLY A 256 -24.87 8.85 4.16
CA GLY A 256 -24.12 10.03 4.59
C GLY A 256 -23.86 10.99 3.42
N ALA A 257 -23.67 12.27 3.75
CA ALA A 257 -23.43 13.31 2.76
C ALA A 257 -22.25 12.95 1.82
N ILE A 258 -22.46 13.16 0.54
CA ILE A 258 -21.55 12.87 -0.57
C ILE A 258 -21.08 11.41 -0.63
N GLY A 259 -21.78 10.62 -1.44
CA GLY A 259 -21.37 9.29 -1.89
C GLY A 259 -21.72 8.11 -1.01
N GLY A 260 -22.43 8.30 0.12
CA GLY A 260 -23.01 7.19 0.87
C GLY A 260 -24.24 6.62 0.15
N GLY A 261 -24.33 5.30 0.06
CA GLY A 261 -25.53 4.64 -0.47
C GLY A 261 -26.69 4.69 0.51
N ASP A 262 -27.88 5.04 0.07
CA ASP A 262 -29.08 4.92 0.87
C ASP A 262 -29.70 3.52 0.76
N SER A 263 -30.62 3.20 1.66
CA SER A 263 -31.27 1.89 1.71
C SER A 263 -32.33 1.66 0.63
N THR A 264 -32.63 2.68 -0.15
CA THR A 264 -33.60 2.61 -1.25
C THR A 264 -32.93 2.33 -2.60
N ASN A 265 -31.60 2.24 -2.62
CA ASN A 265 -30.83 2.10 -3.83
C ASN A 265 -29.73 1.03 -3.69
N ASP A 266 -29.86 -0.09 -4.43
CA ASP A 266 -28.83 -1.14 -4.52
C ASP A 266 -27.61 -0.71 -5.38
N ALA A 267 -27.54 0.56 -5.80
CA ALA A 267 -26.47 1.04 -6.66
C ALA A 267 -25.10 0.97 -5.98
N THR A 268 -24.09 0.78 -6.80
CA THR A 268 -22.69 0.79 -6.35
C THR A 268 -22.27 2.21 -6.00
N THR A 269 -21.68 2.39 -4.81
CA THR A 269 -21.01 3.63 -4.40
C THR A 269 -19.51 3.55 -4.70
N GLU A 270 -18.90 4.66 -5.09
CA GLU A 270 -17.45 4.66 -5.33
C GLU A 270 -16.66 4.80 -4.01
N TRP A 271 -16.83 5.91 -3.31
CA TRP A 271 -16.08 6.25 -2.09
C TRP A 271 -16.85 5.98 -0.81
N GLY A 272 -18.17 6.10 -0.86
CA GLY A 272 -19.03 5.84 0.27
C GLY A 272 -19.24 4.35 0.54
N GLY A 273 -19.81 4.03 1.69
CA GLY A 273 -20.30 2.69 1.99
C GLY A 273 -21.60 2.39 1.26
N GLY A 274 -21.85 1.13 0.94
CA GLY A 274 -23.12 0.67 0.40
C GLY A 274 -24.25 0.77 1.45
N GLY A 275 -25.46 1.12 1.02
CA GLY A 275 -26.65 1.12 1.89
C GLY A 275 -27.04 -0.31 2.30
N GLY A 276 -27.60 -0.47 3.50
CA GLY A 276 -28.14 -1.75 3.96
C GLY A 276 -29.42 -2.15 3.21
N GLY A 277 -29.63 -3.45 3.07
CA GLY A 277 -30.85 -3.99 2.46
C GLY A 277 -32.09 -3.68 3.29
N GLY A 278 -33.19 -3.48 2.61
CA GLY A 278 -34.48 -3.18 3.23
C GLY A 278 -35.63 -3.27 2.23
N LEU A 279 -36.77 -2.68 2.57
CA LEU A 279 -37.89 -2.45 1.68
C LEU A 279 -37.99 -0.95 1.42
N ASP A 280 -38.13 -0.54 0.18
CA ASP A 280 -38.65 0.78 -0.19
C ASP A 280 -40.14 0.71 -0.54
N GLU A 281 -40.70 1.80 -1.01
CA GLU A 281 -42.14 1.87 -1.33
C GLU A 281 -42.61 0.87 -2.41
N ILE A 282 -41.67 0.34 -3.21
CA ILE A 282 -41.99 -0.45 -4.41
C ILE A 282 -41.23 -1.76 -4.54
N ALA A 283 -40.09 -1.95 -3.84
CA ALA A 283 -39.27 -3.15 -4.01
C ALA A 283 -38.42 -3.50 -2.78
N ASN A 284 -38.12 -4.80 -2.65
CA ASN A 284 -37.10 -5.30 -1.75
C ASN A 284 -35.71 -4.92 -2.26
N ARG A 285 -34.83 -4.44 -1.37
CA ARG A 285 -33.47 -4.02 -1.70
C ARG A 285 -32.46 -4.88 -0.98
N ARG A 286 -31.47 -5.37 -1.72
CA ARG A 286 -30.27 -6.05 -1.18
C ARG A 286 -29.34 -5.03 -0.58
N GLY A 287 -28.32 -5.48 0.14
CA GLY A 287 -27.22 -4.63 0.53
C GLY A 287 -26.51 -4.01 -0.68
N GLY A 288 -26.32 -2.69 -0.67
CA GLY A 288 -25.65 -1.95 -1.74
C GLY A 288 -24.16 -2.28 -1.85
N HIS A 289 -23.65 -2.29 -3.06
CA HIS A 289 -22.23 -2.51 -3.34
C HIS A 289 -21.40 -1.24 -3.10
N ALA A 290 -20.09 -1.40 -2.90
CA ALA A 290 -19.16 -0.30 -2.84
C ALA A 290 -17.88 -0.63 -3.63
N VAL A 291 -17.18 0.39 -4.15
CA VAL A 291 -15.84 0.16 -4.74
C VAL A 291 -14.79 0.20 -3.63
N TYR A 292 -14.67 1.31 -2.95
CA TYR A 292 -13.66 1.52 -1.90
C TYR A 292 -14.23 1.39 -0.48
N GLY A 293 -15.46 1.84 -0.21
CA GLY A 293 -16.11 1.72 1.08
C GLY A 293 -16.55 0.29 1.41
N GLY A 294 -17.12 0.07 2.57
CA GLY A 294 -17.71 -1.22 2.94
C GLY A 294 -19.04 -1.49 2.23
N GLY A 295 -19.34 -2.73 1.89
CA GLY A 295 -20.65 -3.15 1.37
C GLY A 295 -21.73 -3.09 2.46
N GLY A 296 -22.98 -2.84 2.09
CA GLY A 296 -24.13 -2.86 3.00
C GLY A 296 -24.62 -4.28 3.34
N GLY A 297 -25.16 -4.49 4.52
CA GLY A 297 -25.71 -5.79 4.96
C GLY A 297 -27.06 -6.12 4.32
N GLY A 298 -27.41 -7.39 4.25
CA GLY A 298 -28.70 -7.89 3.77
C GLY A 298 -29.81 -7.78 4.83
N ALA A 299 -31.06 -7.71 4.39
CA ALA A 299 -32.27 -7.70 5.23
C ALA A 299 -32.89 -9.09 5.37
N ASN A 300 -33.72 -9.29 6.35
CA ASN A 300 -34.56 -10.52 6.51
C ASN A 300 -35.86 -10.38 5.73
N ILE A 301 -35.79 -10.34 4.41
CA ILE A 301 -36.93 -10.42 3.49
C ILE A 301 -36.49 -11.15 2.23
N SER A 302 -37.43 -11.83 1.56
CA SER A 302 -37.17 -12.91 0.58
C SER A 302 -36.09 -12.63 -0.46
N ASP A 303 -36.03 -11.46 -1.04
CA ASP A 303 -35.05 -11.15 -2.12
C ASP A 303 -33.90 -10.22 -1.68
N ALA A 304 -33.91 -9.78 -0.42
CA ALA A 304 -32.94 -8.82 0.13
C ALA A 304 -31.97 -9.40 1.16
N THR A 305 -31.86 -10.74 1.24
CA THR A 305 -31.02 -11.44 2.25
C THR A 305 -29.52 -11.29 2.02
N ASN A 306 -29.10 -10.94 0.80
CA ASN A 306 -27.69 -10.85 0.46
C ASN A 306 -27.12 -9.47 0.80
N GLY A 307 -25.96 -9.45 1.43
CA GLY A 307 -25.14 -8.25 1.61
C GLY A 307 -24.48 -7.80 0.32
N GLY A 308 -24.12 -6.52 0.25
CA GLY A 308 -23.38 -5.93 -0.84
C GLY A 308 -21.92 -6.32 -0.84
N VAL A 309 -21.30 -6.35 -2.02
CA VAL A 309 -19.88 -6.65 -2.20
C VAL A 309 -19.10 -5.34 -2.25
N SER A 310 -17.91 -5.32 -1.64
CA SER A 310 -16.92 -4.26 -1.82
C SER A 310 -15.68 -4.81 -2.54
N LEU A 311 -15.07 -3.99 -3.42
CA LEU A 311 -13.85 -4.37 -4.13
C LEU A 311 -12.60 -4.20 -3.24
N TYR A 312 -12.54 -3.14 -2.42
CA TYR A 312 -11.38 -2.78 -1.60
C TYR A 312 -11.68 -2.67 -0.11
N GLY A 313 -12.92 -2.54 0.28
CA GLY A 313 -13.40 -2.62 1.66
C GLY A 313 -13.90 -4.03 2.01
N GLY A 314 -14.52 -4.17 3.17
CA GLY A 314 -15.18 -5.41 3.59
C GLY A 314 -16.57 -5.56 2.98
N ASN A 315 -16.97 -6.79 2.66
CA ASN A 315 -18.31 -7.09 2.19
C ASN A 315 -19.34 -6.91 3.31
N GLY A 316 -20.56 -6.53 2.95
CA GLY A 316 -21.70 -6.60 3.84
C GLY A 316 -22.07 -8.04 4.17
N GLY A 317 -22.56 -8.28 5.39
CA GLY A 317 -23.06 -9.59 5.82
C GLY A 317 -24.40 -9.92 5.17
N ASN A 318 -24.64 -11.18 4.87
CA ASN A 318 -25.96 -11.69 4.55
C ASN A 318 -26.86 -11.68 5.81
N ASP A 319 -28.15 -12.00 5.68
CA ASP A 319 -29.04 -12.19 6.83
C ASP A 319 -28.40 -13.10 7.89
N GLY A 320 -28.36 -12.66 9.13
CA GLY A 320 -27.72 -13.35 10.26
C GLY A 320 -26.18 -13.36 10.25
N VAL A 321 -25.53 -12.71 9.30
CA VAL A 321 -24.07 -12.73 9.16
C VAL A 321 -23.47 -11.35 9.40
N ALA A 322 -22.38 -11.30 10.19
CA ALA A 322 -21.62 -10.06 10.42
C ALA A 322 -21.02 -9.50 9.14
N GLY A 323 -20.85 -8.18 9.08
CA GLY A 323 -20.05 -7.53 8.05
C GLY A 323 -18.60 -7.96 8.11
N GLN A 324 -17.89 -7.85 6.99
CA GLN A 324 -16.44 -8.10 6.90
C GLN A 324 -15.65 -6.82 7.10
N ALA A 325 -14.50 -6.90 7.75
CA ALA A 325 -13.59 -5.75 7.88
C ALA A 325 -12.77 -5.55 6.56
N PRO A 326 -12.43 -4.29 6.24
CA PRO A 326 -12.85 -3.07 6.93
C PRO A 326 -14.23 -2.56 6.48
N GLY A 327 -15.05 -2.12 7.41
CA GLY A 327 -16.21 -1.28 7.16
C GLY A 327 -17.49 -1.96 6.66
N GLY A 328 -17.54 -3.27 6.46
CA GLY A 328 -18.76 -3.96 5.98
C GLY A 328 -19.91 -3.84 6.95
N GLY A 329 -21.13 -3.53 6.45
CA GLY A 329 -22.38 -3.50 7.23
C GLY A 329 -22.83 -4.90 7.64
N GLY A 330 -23.42 -5.04 8.84
CA GLY A 330 -23.98 -6.31 9.31
C GLY A 330 -25.30 -6.64 8.60
N GLY A 331 -25.55 -7.91 8.31
CA GLY A 331 -26.85 -8.38 7.91
C GLY A 331 -27.86 -8.23 9.06
N HIS A 332 -29.15 -8.44 8.79
CA HIS A 332 -30.17 -8.47 9.84
C HIS A 332 -29.70 -9.34 11.01
N ASN A 333 -29.93 -8.89 12.22
CA ASN A 333 -29.53 -9.54 13.48
C ASN A 333 -28.02 -9.81 13.62
N ALA A 334 -27.16 -9.05 12.92
CA ALA A 334 -25.72 -9.22 12.96
C ALA A 334 -24.99 -7.86 13.05
N PRO A 335 -23.78 -7.83 13.66
CA PRO A 335 -23.01 -6.59 13.80
C PRO A 335 -22.35 -6.18 12.48
N GLY A 336 -22.06 -4.89 12.34
CA GLY A 336 -21.14 -4.37 11.35
C GLY A 336 -19.69 -4.63 11.73
N ALA A 337 -18.79 -4.45 10.76
CA ALA A 337 -17.35 -4.65 10.95
C ALA A 337 -16.64 -3.35 11.40
N ARG A 338 -15.48 -3.49 12.02
CA ARG A 338 -14.59 -2.38 12.35
C ARG A 338 -14.08 -1.64 11.10
N GLY A 339 -13.65 -0.42 11.31
CA GLY A 339 -12.85 0.32 10.33
C GLY A 339 -11.38 -0.09 10.30
N GLU A 340 -10.58 0.67 9.56
CA GLU A 340 -9.13 0.43 9.40
C GLU A 340 -8.43 1.70 8.92
N ILE A 341 -7.14 1.87 9.28
CA ILE A 341 -6.24 2.87 8.69
C ILE A 341 -5.05 2.15 8.08
N ARG A 342 -4.67 2.58 6.88
CA ARG A 342 -3.42 2.19 6.21
C ARG A 342 -2.61 3.44 5.90
N VAL A 343 -1.32 3.40 6.23
CA VAL A 343 -0.36 4.48 5.92
C VAL A 343 0.69 3.92 4.98
N TYR A 344 0.91 4.58 3.86
CA TYR A 344 1.89 4.24 2.84
C TYR A 344 2.86 5.40 2.69
N ILE A 345 4.17 5.11 2.68
CA ILE A 345 5.24 6.09 2.47
C ILE A 345 6.13 5.62 1.32
#